data_f131854a81d9415f77e1c04bc293ac59
#
_entry.id   f131854a81d9415f77e1c04bc293ac59
#
_cell.length_a   1.000
_cell.length_b   1.000
_cell.length_c   1.000
_cell.angle_alpha   90.00
_cell.angle_beta   90.00
_cell.angle_gamma   90.00
#
_symmetry.space_group_name_H-M   'P 1'
#
loop_
_entity.id
_entity.type
_entity.pdbx_description
1 polymer ?
#
loop_
_entity_poly.entity_id
_entity_poly.type
_entity_poly.pdbx_seq_one_letter_code
_entity_poly.pdbx_strand_id
1 'polypeptide(L)'
;CCRASIEQRLALMRGLMDTDGTISKNGRCISFVGCNERLVLDFRKLISTLGVKSTLISKPAKLNGRVVGTAHRVQFNVFREDLPVFRLTRKLERMNTRDSLTMRARSDTVQITECVEVPPVPVKCICVDNKDKMFLFGETMLPTHNSSLASAVMLTALIVNHRPSAEFLILAPTKEIAEAAYKPIRDMIKIEPELSDRFHEQWHYKTVTDRLNGSVLKVVAADSATVTGKKATGVFIDELHEFGKSPKAAHM
;
A
#
# COMPACT_ATOMS: atom_id res chain seq x y z
N CYS A 1 -9.26 2.01 21.34
CA CYS A 1 -9.73 3.23 20.63
C CYS A 1 -9.92 3.00 19.12
N CYS A 2 -9.11 2.19 18.46
CA CYS A 2 -9.21 1.98 17.00
C CYS A 2 -10.53 1.31 16.53
N ARG A 3 -11.30 0.71 17.43
CA ARG A 3 -12.62 0.12 17.17
C ARG A 3 -13.81 1.06 17.47
N ALA A 4 -13.53 2.25 17.99
CA ALA A 4 -14.55 3.26 18.25
C ALA A 4 -15.08 3.87 16.94
N SER A 5 -16.18 4.62 17.00
CA SER A 5 -16.71 5.32 15.82
C SER A 5 -15.69 6.33 15.27
N ILE A 6 -15.85 6.74 14.01
CA ILE A 6 -14.99 7.75 13.39
C ILE A 6 -15.01 9.04 14.21
N GLU A 7 -16.17 9.47 14.68
CA GLU A 7 -16.35 10.67 15.48
C GLU A 7 -15.56 10.61 16.80
N GLN A 8 -15.65 9.49 17.51
CA GLN A 8 -14.91 9.29 18.75
C GLN A 8 -13.39 9.26 18.53
N ARG A 9 -12.93 8.60 17.46
CA ARG A 9 -11.51 8.58 17.09
C ARG A 9 -11.00 9.96 16.73
N LEU A 10 -11.80 10.72 15.98
CA LEU A 10 -11.50 12.10 15.62
C LEU A 10 -11.46 13.02 16.84
N ALA A 11 -12.40 12.86 17.78
CA ALA A 11 -12.42 13.62 19.01
C ALA A 11 -11.19 13.36 19.88
N LEU A 12 -10.77 12.10 20.02
CA LEU A 12 -9.55 11.72 20.72
C LEU A 12 -8.30 12.30 20.05
N MET A 13 -8.19 12.16 18.73
CA MET A 13 -7.08 12.72 17.96
C MET A 13 -6.97 14.24 18.17
N ARG A 14 -8.08 14.96 18.08
CA ARG A 14 -8.12 16.42 18.28
C ARG A 14 -7.68 16.82 19.69
N GLY A 15 -8.11 16.08 20.71
CA GLY A 15 -7.65 16.31 22.10
C GLY A 15 -6.14 16.20 22.23
N LEU A 16 -5.55 15.14 21.69
CA LEU A 16 -4.10 14.93 21.69
C LEU A 16 -3.35 15.99 20.87
N MET A 17 -3.90 16.39 19.74
CA MET A 17 -3.30 17.41 18.88
C MET A 17 -3.41 18.83 19.45
N ASP A 18 -4.45 19.12 20.19
CA ASP A 18 -4.61 20.42 20.85
C ASP A 18 -3.59 20.62 21.98
N THR A 19 -3.23 19.56 22.72
CA THR A 19 -2.21 19.59 23.77
C THR A 19 -0.81 19.52 23.16
N ASP A 20 -0.39 18.37 22.68
CA ASP A 20 1.00 18.03 22.31
C ASP A 20 1.27 18.10 20.81
N GLY A 21 0.22 18.35 20.00
CA GLY A 21 0.36 18.51 18.56
C GLY A 21 0.94 19.88 18.18
N THR A 22 1.74 19.91 17.15
CA THR A 22 2.34 21.11 16.58
C THR A 22 2.03 21.25 15.11
N ILE A 23 2.01 22.51 14.64
CA ILE A 23 1.88 22.84 13.23
C ILE A 23 2.93 23.90 12.87
N SER A 24 3.62 23.68 11.74
CA SER A 24 4.61 24.64 11.23
C SER A 24 3.96 25.99 10.88
N LYS A 25 4.77 27.08 10.90
CA LYS A 25 4.29 28.43 10.57
C LYS A 25 3.65 28.52 9.19
N ASN A 26 4.15 27.74 8.23
CA ASN A 26 3.64 27.69 6.85
C ASN A 26 2.53 26.63 6.65
N GLY A 27 2.01 26.01 7.71
CA GLY A 27 0.93 25.03 7.65
C GLY A 27 1.28 23.67 7.01
N ARG A 28 2.50 23.47 6.50
CA ARG A 28 2.87 22.31 5.69
C ARG A 28 3.25 21.07 6.48
N CYS A 29 3.50 21.20 7.77
CA CYS A 29 3.93 20.10 8.60
C CYS A 29 3.15 20.09 9.90
N ILE A 30 2.36 19.04 10.07
CA ILE A 30 1.62 18.75 11.30
C ILE A 30 2.35 17.60 11.99
N SER A 31 2.59 17.69 13.29
CA SER A 31 3.25 16.62 14.01
C SER A 31 2.78 16.48 15.45
N PHE A 32 2.82 15.25 15.93
CA PHE A 32 2.67 14.87 17.32
C PHE A 32 4.01 14.35 17.84
N VAL A 33 4.47 14.84 18.98
CA VAL A 33 5.80 14.51 19.53
C VAL A 33 5.67 14.09 20.98
N GLY A 34 6.35 13.01 21.35
CA GLY A 34 6.41 12.53 22.72
C GLY A 34 7.65 11.67 22.99
N CYS A 35 8.03 11.55 24.26
CA CYS A 35 9.10 10.66 24.69
C CYS A 35 8.57 9.25 25.04
N ASN A 36 7.26 9.09 25.21
CA ASN A 36 6.64 7.78 25.38
C ASN A 36 6.39 7.17 24.01
N GLU A 37 7.24 6.24 23.61
CA GLU A 37 7.18 5.56 22.31
C GLU A 37 5.82 4.91 22.07
N ARG A 38 5.30 4.19 23.06
CA ARG A 38 4.02 3.49 22.94
C ARG A 38 2.86 4.46 22.63
N LEU A 39 2.81 5.59 23.33
CA LEU A 39 1.79 6.61 23.07
C LEU A 39 1.89 7.16 21.65
N VAL A 40 3.11 7.41 21.18
CA VAL A 40 3.35 7.94 19.83
C VAL A 40 2.99 6.91 18.74
N LEU A 41 3.29 5.64 18.98
CA LEU A 41 2.87 4.54 18.07
C LEU A 41 1.35 4.34 18.08
N ASP A 42 0.71 4.40 19.25
CA ASP A 42 -0.75 4.33 19.38
C ASP A 42 -1.43 5.53 18.68
N PHE A 43 -0.84 6.73 18.79
CA PHE A 43 -1.31 7.89 18.05
C PHE A 43 -1.16 7.70 16.53
N ARG A 44 -0.02 7.19 16.05
CA ARG A 44 0.20 6.86 14.64
C ARG A 44 -0.87 5.89 14.14
N LYS A 45 -1.13 4.83 14.90
CA LYS A 45 -2.17 3.86 14.57
C LYS A 45 -3.56 4.50 14.53
N LEU A 46 -3.87 5.38 15.49
CA LEU A 46 -5.14 6.11 15.52
C LEU A 46 -5.35 6.93 14.25
N ILE A 47 -4.37 7.75 13.84
CA ILE A 47 -4.50 8.58 12.64
C ILE A 47 -4.53 7.74 11.35
N SER A 48 -3.82 6.59 11.31
CA SER A 48 -3.90 5.66 10.18
C SER A 48 -5.31 5.10 10.00
N THR A 49 -6.06 4.85 11.10
CA THR A 49 -7.47 4.43 11.03
C THR A 49 -8.42 5.53 10.53
N LEU A 50 -7.95 6.77 10.43
CA LEU A 50 -8.66 7.91 9.86
C LEU A 50 -8.19 8.21 8.42
N GLY A 51 -7.42 7.31 7.82
CA GLY A 51 -6.90 7.44 6.45
C GLY A 51 -5.69 8.37 6.31
N VAL A 52 -5.02 8.73 7.41
CA VAL A 52 -3.90 9.68 7.37
C VAL A 52 -2.58 8.95 7.20
N LYS A 53 -1.88 9.23 6.11
CA LYS A 53 -0.50 8.78 5.89
C LYS A 53 0.46 9.57 6.79
N SER A 54 1.37 8.88 7.47
CA SER A 54 2.30 9.51 8.41
C SER A 54 3.70 8.90 8.35
N THR A 55 4.69 9.69 8.75
CA THR A 55 6.08 9.28 8.92
C THR A 55 6.44 9.31 10.39
N LEU A 56 7.07 8.24 10.89
CA LEU A 56 7.64 8.17 12.25
C LEU A 56 9.12 8.51 12.19
N ILE A 57 9.55 9.44 13.02
CA ILE A 57 10.95 9.88 13.14
C ILE A 57 11.33 9.82 14.60
N SER A 58 12.40 9.09 14.94
CA SER A 58 12.96 9.03 16.29
C SER A 58 14.31 9.71 16.31
N LYS A 59 14.50 10.60 17.30
CA LYS A 59 15.74 11.36 17.47
C LYS A 59 16.11 11.47 18.96
N PRO A 60 17.41 11.55 19.30
CA PRO A 60 17.83 11.83 20.67
C PRO A 60 17.22 13.15 21.18
N ALA A 61 16.52 13.08 22.31
CA ALA A 61 16.05 14.26 23.02
C ALA A 61 17.18 14.87 23.85
N LYS A 62 17.45 16.15 23.67
CA LYS A 62 18.53 16.86 24.36
C LYS A 62 17.95 17.95 25.27
N LEU A 63 18.48 18.01 26.50
CA LEU A 63 18.24 19.10 27.43
C LEU A 63 19.61 19.70 27.82
N ASN A 64 19.80 20.98 27.60
CA ASN A 64 21.07 21.69 27.84
C ASN A 64 22.29 20.97 27.23
N GLY A 65 22.15 20.47 25.99
CA GLY A 65 23.21 19.75 25.29
C GLY A 65 23.37 18.27 25.66
N ARG A 66 22.79 17.79 26.75
CA ARG A 66 22.87 16.40 27.19
C ARG A 66 21.69 15.59 26.60
N VAL A 67 21.95 14.35 26.16
CA VAL A 67 20.90 13.42 25.73
C VAL A 67 20.18 12.91 26.98
N VAL A 68 18.87 13.16 27.05
CA VAL A 68 18.01 12.77 28.18
C VAL A 68 17.03 11.66 27.84
N GLY A 69 16.99 11.24 26.57
CA GLY A 69 16.11 10.19 26.12
C GLY A 69 15.95 10.20 24.60
N THR A 70 14.90 9.56 24.10
CA THR A 70 14.51 9.57 22.68
C THR A 70 13.17 10.27 22.54
N ALA A 71 13.09 11.22 21.62
CA ALA A 71 11.85 11.84 21.20
C ALA A 71 11.36 11.17 19.91
N HIS A 72 10.12 10.72 19.92
CA HIS A 72 9.42 10.12 18.79
C HIS A 72 8.46 11.14 18.22
N ARG A 73 8.48 11.32 16.89
CA ARG A 73 7.63 12.27 16.17
C ARG A 73 6.86 11.55 15.10
N VAL A 74 5.55 11.67 15.13
CA VAL A 74 4.67 11.34 14.00
C VAL A 74 4.40 12.60 13.23
N GLN A 75 4.81 12.62 11.98
CA GLN A 75 4.63 13.76 11.07
C GLN A 75 3.67 13.38 9.95
N PHE A 76 2.74 14.28 9.61
CA PHE A 76 1.75 14.07 8.58
C PHE A 76 1.26 15.41 7.99
N ASN A 77 0.53 15.32 6.88
CA ASN A 77 -0.11 16.46 6.23
C ASN A 77 -1.54 16.09 5.89
N VAL A 78 -2.46 17.00 6.18
CA VAL A 78 -3.87 16.91 5.80
C VAL A 78 -4.39 18.32 5.56
N PHE A 79 -5.36 18.46 4.66
CA PHE A 79 -6.05 19.71 4.46
C PHE A 79 -7.14 19.90 5.53
N ARG A 80 -7.38 21.16 5.86
CA ARG A 80 -8.38 21.52 6.88
C ARG A 80 -9.79 21.06 6.50
N GLU A 81 -10.13 21.11 5.21
CA GLU A 81 -11.43 20.69 4.69
C GLU A 81 -11.63 19.18 4.80
N ASP A 82 -10.57 18.40 4.62
CA ASP A 82 -10.65 16.93 4.65
C ASP A 82 -10.71 16.42 6.09
N LEU A 83 -9.81 16.90 6.94
CA LEU A 83 -9.69 16.45 8.32
C LEU A 83 -9.18 17.57 9.25
N PRO A 84 -10.06 18.34 9.89
CA PRO A 84 -9.66 19.37 10.85
C PRO A 84 -9.12 18.72 12.13
N VAL A 85 -7.79 18.64 12.26
CA VAL A 85 -7.10 17.90 13.32
C VAL A 85 -6.94 18.68 14.62
N PHE A 86 -7.30 19.95 14.63
CA PHE A 86 -7.29 20.83 15.81
C PHE A 86 -8.67 21.38 16.10
N ARG A 87 -8.97 21.66 17.39
CA ARG A 87 -10.10 22.49 17.84
C ARG A 87 -9.66 23.91 18.16
N LEU A 88 -8.40 24.08 18.62
CA LEU A 88 -7.84 25.38 18.93
C LEU A 88 -7.73 26.22 17.66
N THR A 89 -8.47 27.33 17.58
CA THR A 89 -8.56 28.24 16.44
C THR A 89 -7.18 28.66 15.95
N ARG A 90 -6.27 29.05 16.86
CA ARG A 90 -4.88 29.44 16.54
C ARG A 90 -4.06 28.38 15.81
N LYS A 91 -4.37 27.07 15.99
CA LYS A 91 -3.73 25.96 15.29
C LYS A 91 -4.51 25.59 14.02
N LEU A 92 -5.83 25.60 14.10
CA LEU A 92 -6.73 25.25 12.99
C LEU A 92 -6.56 26.23 11.81
N GLU A 93 -6.47 27.54 12.08
CA GLU A 93 -6.31 28.56 11.04
C GLU A 93 -4.96 28.47 10.30
N ARG A 94 -3.96 27.83 10.89
CA ARG A 94 -2.67 27.58 10.26
C ARG A 94 -2.68 26.36 9.34
N MET A 95 -3.70 25.51 9.40
CA MET A 95 -3.80 24.38 8.49
C MET A 95 -4.02 24.86 7.06
N ASN A 96 -3.32 24.22 6.13
CA ASN A 96 -3.49 24.53 4.72
C ASN A 96 -4.88 24.13 4.23
N THR A 97 -5.39 24.91 3.28
CA THR A 97 -6.58 24.61 2.51
C THR A 97 -6.19 24.11 1.12
N ARG A 98 -7.09 23.43 0.42
CA ARG A 98 -6.82 22.93 -0.94
C ARG A 98 -6.48 24.08 -1.90
N ASP A 99 -7.10 25.23 -1.73
CA ASP A 99 -6.86 26.43 -2.55
C ASP A 99 -5.52 27.10 -2.30
N SER A 100 -4.90 26.85 -1.14
CA SER A 100 -3.65 27.54 -0.73
C SER A 100 -2.38 26.88 -1.26
N LEU A 101 -2.46 25.70 -1.90
CA LEU A 101 -1.28 24.95 -2.32
C LEU A 101 -1.49 24.20 -3.62
N THR A 102 -0.59 24.42 -4.57
CA THR A 102 -0.20 23.45 -5.59
C THR A 102 0.53 22.28 -4.95
N MET A 103 -0.15 21.51 -4.08
CA MET A 103 0.43 20.28 -3.57
C MET A 103 0.32 19.20 -4.65
N ARG A 104 1.48 18.73 -5.11
CA ARG A 104 1.55 17.56 -6.00
C ARG A 104 0.91 16.36 -5.29
N ALA A 105 0.11 15.60 -6.03
CA ALA A 105 -0.60 14.38 -5.59
C ALA A 105 0.29 13.27 -4.97
N ARG A 106 1.60 13.49 -4.88
CA ARG A 106 2.58 12.54 -4.31
C ARG A 106 2.38 12.20 -2.84
N SER A 107 1.63 12.99 -2.07
CA SER A 107 1.43 12.68 -0.63
C SER A 107 0.48 11.51 -0.40
N ASP A 108 -0.38 11.19 -1.37
CA ASP A 108 -1.44 10.18 -1.22
C ASP A 108 -1.04 8.80 -1.76
N THR A 109 0.12 8.70 -2.43
CA THR A 109 0.61 7.43 -2.97
C THR A 109 1.53 6.70 -1.98
N VAL A 110 1.47 5.37 -2.00
CA VAL A 110 2.38 4.48 -1.28
C VAL A 110 3.22 3.73 -2.31
N GLN A 111 4.52 3.64 -2.08
CA GLN A 111 5.45 2.93 -2.97
C GLN A 111 5.99 1.69 -2.27
N ILE A 112 6.16 0.61 -3.03
CA ILE A 112 6.93 -0.55 -2.58
C ILE A 112 8.41 -0.17 -2.71
N THR A 113 9.11 -0.08 -1.59
CA THR A 113 10.52 0.34 -1.55
C THR A 113 11.48 -0.84 -1.51
N GLU A 114 11.01 -2.00 -1.06
CA GLU A 114 11.85 -3.19 -0.90
C GLU A 114 10.99 -4.44 -0.98
N CYS A 115 11.56 -5.50 -1.54
CA CYS A 115 10.97 -6.86 -1.55
C CYS A 115 12.10 -7.82 -1.21
N VAL A 116 12.01 -8.47 -0.05
CA VAL A 116 13.02 -9.40 0.45
C VAL A 116 12.46 -10.80 0.60
N GLU A 117 13.27 -11.81 0.34
CA GLU A 117 12.92 -13.18 0.62
C GLU A 117 12.87 -13.42 2.12
N VAL A 118 11.83 -14.12 2.57
CA VAL A 118 11.66 -14.51 3.96
C VAL A 118 11.45 -16.03 4.05
N PRO A 119 11.81 -16.66 5.19
CA PRO A 119 11.51 -18.08 5.39
C PRO A 119 10.02 -18.37 5.20
N PRO A 120 9.65 -19.51 4.62
CA PRO A 120 8.25 -19.91 4.48
C PRO A 120 7.55 -19.97 5.83
N VAL A 121 6.38 -19.36 5.92
CA VAL A 121 5.52 -19.40 7.10
C VAL A 121 4.10 -19.83 6.71
N PRO A 122 3.34 -20.48 7.59
CA PRO A 122 1.94 -20.76 7.34
C PRO A 122 1.17 -19.45 7.08
N VAL A 123 0.45 -19.40 5.96
CA VAL A 123 -0.36 -18.23 5.57
C VAL A 123 -1.83 -18.62 5.49
N LYS A 124 -2.72 -17.62 5.60
CA LYS A 124 -4.15 -17.77 5.40
C LYS A 124 -4.63 -16.73 4.41
N CYS A 125 -5.45 -17.16 3.47
CA CYS A 125 -6.23 -16.26 2.65
C CYS A 125 -7.45 -15.79 3.46
N ILE A 126 -7.74 -14.48 3.43
CA ILE A 126 -8.89 -13.89 4.09
C ILE A 126 -9.91 -13.45 3.06
N CYS A 127 -11.19 -13.72 3.35
CA CYS A 127 -12.31 -13.15 2.63
C CYS A 127 -13.11 -12.30 3.60
N VAL A 128 -13.41 -11.06 3.22
CA VAL A 128 -14.20 -10.13 4.04
C VAL A 128 -15.59 -9.98 3.46
N ASP A 129 -16.57 -9.79 4.33
CA ASP A 129 -18.00 -9.80 3.97
C ASP A 129 -18.55 -8.43 3.54
N ASN A 130 -17.68 -7.42 3.38
CA ASN A 130 -18.13 -6.13 2.84
C ASN A 130 -18.35 -6.21 1.32
N LYS A 131 -19.19 -5.30 0.80
CA LYS A 131 -19.58 -5.26 -0.61
C LYS A 131 -18.36 -5.17 -1.55
N ASP A 132 -17.37 -4.38 -1.18
CA ASP A 132 -16.20 -4.09 -2.00
C ASP A 132 -15.06 -5.09 -1.77
N LYS A 133 -15.23 -6.08 -0.87
CA LYS A 133 -14.22 -7.08 -0.51
C LYS A 133 -12.85 -6.48 -0.10
N MET A 134 -12.83 -5.19 0.23
CA MET A 134 -11.64 -4.48 0.68
C MET A 134 -11.41 -4.65 2.18
N PHE A 135 -10.16 -4.74 2.56
CA PHE A 135 -9.73 -4.76 3.96
C PHE A 135 -8.53 -3.84 4.18
N LEU A 136 -8.26 -3.50 5.43
CA LEU A 136 -7.12 -2.66 5.78
C LEU A 136 -5.91 -3.53 6.12
N PHE A 137 -4.80 -3.29 5.43
CA PHE A 137 -3.58 -4.07 5.55
C PHE A 137 -2.46 -3.25 6.23
N GLY A 138 -1.67 -3.93 7.06
CA GLY A 138 -0.49 -3.39 7.71
C GLY A 138 -0.79 -2.33 8.79
N GLU A 139 0.27 -1.80 9.39
CA GLU A 139 0.16 -0.78 10.44
C GLU A 139 -0.33 0.57 9.92
N THR A 140 -0.16 0.83 8.64
CA THR A 140 -0.62 2.06 7.99
C THR A 140 -2.07 2.00 7.53
N MET A 141 -2.78 0.89 7.80
CA MET A 141 -4.19 0.69 7.43
C MET A 141 -4.45 0.94 5.95
N LEU A 142 -3.58 0.43 5.09
CA LEU A 142 -3.72 0.57 3.64
C LEU A 142 -4.94 -0.22 3.15
N PRO A 143 -5.94 0.42 2.54
CA PRO A 143 -7.06 -0.31 1.95
C PRO A 143 -6.57 -1.13 0.75
N THR A 144 -6.89 -2.41 0.75
CA THR A 144 -6.45 -3.32 -0.31
C THR A 144 -7.44 -4.45 -0.52
N HIS A 145 -7.39 -5.00 -1.72
CA HIS A 145 -7.81 -6.36 -2.02
C HIS A 145 -6.60 -7.28 -1.99
N ASN A 146 -6.77 -8.56 -1.67
CA ASN A 146 -5.69 -9.54 -1.79
C ASN A 146 -5.16 -9.62 -3.24
N SER A 147 -6.04 -9.71 -4.24
CA SER A 147 -5.65 -9.75 -5.66
C SER A 147 -4.95 -8.47 -6.13
N SER A 148 -5.39 -7.27 -5.70
CA SER A 148 -4.71 -6.02 -6.06
C SER A 148 -3.32 -5.91 -5.47
N LEU A 149 -3.13 -6.35 -4.22
CA LEU A 149 -1.82 -6.41 -3.60
C LEU A 149 -0.92 -7.42 -4.32
N ALA A 150 -1.43 -8.62 -4.62
CA ALA A 150 -0.71 -9.63 -5.38
C ALA A 150 -0.30 -9.09 -6.76
N SER A 151 -1.20 -8.40 -7.47
CA SER A 151 -0.91 -7.77 -8.76
C SER A 151 0.21 -6.72 -8.67
N ALA A 152 0.23 -5.91 -7.62
CA ALA A 152 1.30 -4.94 -7.38
C ALA A 152 2.65 -5.62 -7.11
N VAL A 153 2.66 -6.71 -6.33
CA VAL A 153 3.88 -7.52 -6.09
C VAL A 153 4.39 -8.14 -7.39
N MET A 154 3.51 -8.69 -8.22
CA MET A 154 3.86 -9.28 -9.52
C MET A 154 4.47 -8.27 -10.47
N LEU A 155 3.86 -7.08 -10.59
CA LEU A 155 4.41 -5.99 -11.40
C LEU A 155 5.75 -5.52 -10.86
N THR A 156 5.91 -5.43 -9.52
CA THR A 156 7.18 -5.09 -8.89
C THR A 156 8.25 -6.13 -9.19
N ALA A 157 7.92 -7.43 -9.14
CA ALA A 157 8.86 -8.49 -9.50
C ALA A 157 9.38 -8.34 -10.94
N LEU A 158 8.50 -7.94 -11.87
CA LEU A 158 8.88 -7.65 -13.25
C LEU A 158 9.79 -6.42 -13.34
N ILE A 159 9.49 -5.35 -12.56
CA ILE A 159 10.28 -4.10 -12.52
C ILE A 159 11.70 -4.33 -12.01
N VAL A 160 11.85 -5.11 -10.93
CA VAL A 160 13.16 -5.35 -10.29
C VAL A 160 13.95 -6.49 -10.94
N ASN A 161 13.36 -7.18 -11.92
CA ASN A 161 14.03 -8.25 -12.62
C ASN A 161 15.15 -7.72 -13.53
N HIS A 162 16.35 -8.26 -13.35
CA HIS A 162 17.54 -7.91 -14.16
C HIS A 162 17.86 -8.94 -15.24
N ARG A 163 17.16 -10.09 -15.28
CA ARG A 163 17.39 -11.12 -16.30
C ARG A 163 16.71 -10.71 -17.61
N PRO A 164 17.44 -10.67 -18.72
CA PRO A 164 16.82 -10.41 -20.03
C PRO A 164 15.87 -11.53 -20.43
N SER A 165 14.79 -11.18 -21.07
CA SER A 165 13.77 -12.11 -21.59
C SER A 165 13.23 -13.11 -20.54
N ALA A 166 13.13 -12.68 -19.29
CA ALA A 166 12.55 -13.51 -18.22
C ALA A 166 11.05 -13.69 -18.43
N GLU A 167 10.54 -14.89 -18.18
CA GLU A 167 9.11 -15.17 -18.25
C GLU A 167 8.54 -15.33 -16.84
N PHE A 168 7.54 -14.51 -16.51
CA PHE A 168 6.75 -14.62 -15.30
C PHE A 168 5.34 -15.07 -15.65
N LEU A 169 4.82 -16.04 -14.91
CA LEU A 169 3.49 -16.58 -15.13
C LEU A 169 2.58 -16.29 -13.94
N ILE A 170 1.36 -15.87 -14.24
CA ILE A 170 0.25 -15.86 -13.28
C ILE A 170 -0.62 -17.04 -13.64
N LEU A 171 -0.74 -18.00 -12.75
CA LEU A 171 -1.63 -19.15 -12.90
C LEU A 171 -2.93 -18.87 -12.16
N ALA A 172 -4.05 -19.01 -12.84
CA ALA A 172 -5.38 -18.91 -12.26
C ALA A 172 -6.23 -20.12 -12.68
N PRO A 173 -7.14 -20.61 -11.85
CA PRO A 173 -7.91 -21.82 -12.13
C PRO A 173 -8.88 -21.66 -13.30
N THR A 174 -9.39 -20.45 -13.55
CA THR A 174 -10.28 -20.14 -14.68
C THR A 174 -9.86 -18.86 -15.40
N LYS A 175 -10.41 -18.64 -16.61
CA LYS A 175 -10.16 -17.42 -17.37
C LYS A 175 -10.69 -16.15 -16.67
N GLU A 176 -11.82 -16.24 -16.00
CA GLU A 176 -12.44 -15.15 -15.26
C GLU A 176 -11.58 -14.71 -14.09
N ILE A 177 -11.03 -15.66 -13.34
CA ILE A 177 -10.09 -15.38 -12.23
C ILE A 177 -8.80 -14.79 -12.79
N ALA A 178 -8.30 -15.32 -13.91
CA ALA A 178 -7.15 -14.78 -14.62
C ALA A 178 -7.35 -13.31 -15.03
N GLU A 179 -8.55 -12.94 -15.47
CA GLU A 179 -8.91 -11.55 -15.78
C GLU A 179 -8.92 -10.65 -14.55
N ALA A 180 -9.45 -11.16 -13.43
CA ALA A 180 -9.45 -10.43 -12.17
C ALA A 180 -8.04 -10.13 -11.67
N ALA A 181 -7.08 -11.04 -11.82
CA ALA A 181 -5.67 -10.84 -11.49
C ALA A 181 -4.96 -9.85 -12.44
N TYR A 182 -5.31 -9.86 -13.72
CA TYR A 182 -4.68 -9.02 -14.74
C TYR A 182 -5.16 -7.55 -14.72
N LYS A 183 -6.45 -7.34 -14.46
CA LYS A 183 -7.06 -6.00 -14.50
C LYS A 183 -6.34 -4.97 -13.62
N PRO A 184 -6.01 -5.23 -12.35
CA PRO A 184 -5.27 -4.26 -11.53
C PRO A 184 -3.89 -3.94 -12.10
N ILE A 185 -3.17 -4.90 -12.69
CA ILE A 185 -1.86 -4.68 -13.33
C ILE A 185 -1.99 -3.69 -14.47
N ARG A 186 -2.95 -3.94 -15.36
CA ARG A 186 -3.25 -3.03 -16.48
C ARG A 186 -3.61 -1.63 -16.01
N ASP A 187 -4.45 -1.53 -15.00
CA ASP A 187 -4.93 -0.25 -14.49
C ASP A 187 -3.79 0.55 -13.84
N MET A 188 -2.86 -0.11 -13.11
CA MET A 188 -1.63 0.51 -12.60
C MET A 188 -0.74 1.05 -13.73
N ILE A 189 -0.52 0.26 -14.79
CA ILE A 189 0.29 0.67 -15.95
C ILE A 189 -0.33 1.90 -16.64
N LYS A 190 -1.65 1.95 -16.78
CA LYS A 190 -2.34 3.06 -17.47
C LYS A 190 -2.35 4.36 -16.67
N ILE A 191 -2.41 4.27 -15.35
CA ILE A 191 -2.50 5.45 -14.46
C ILE A 191 -1.12 6.12 -14.28
N GLU A 192 -0.04 5.32 -14.28
CA GLU A 192 1.31 5.83 -14.01
C GLU A 192 2.09 5.99 -15.33
N PRO A 193 2.44 7.23 -15.74
CA PRO A 193 3.14 7.48 -16.99
C PRO A 193 4.48 6.72 -17.12
N GLU A 194 5.28 6.64 -16.05
CA GLU A 194 6.57 5.94 -16.04
C GLU A 194 6.37 4.43 -16.33
N LEU A 195 5.29 3.84 -15.85
CA LEU A 195 4.95 2.44 -16.13
C LEU A 195 4.44 2.27 -17.57
N SER A 196 3.62 3.20 -18.06
CA SER A 196 3.10 3.19 -19.42
C SER A 196 4.21 3.31 -20.47
N ASP A 197 5.24 4.11 -20.19
CA ASP A 197 6.41 4.24 -21.06
C ASP A 197 7.29 2.98 -21.06
N ARG A 198 7.42 2.33 -19.91
CA ARG A 198 8.25 1.15 -19.74
C ARG A 198 7.59 -0.13 -20.23
N PHE A 199 6.28 -0.30 -20.00
CA PHE A 199 5.58 -1.54 -20.27
C PHE A 199 4.69 -1.48 -21.51
N HIS A 200 4.70 -2.56 -22.29
CA HIS A 200 3.76 -2.78 -23.38
C HIS A 200 2.69 -3.78 -22.92
N GLU A 201 1.45 -3.30 -22.78
CA GLU A 201 0.31 -4.09 -22.33
C GLU A 201 -0.49 -4.59 -23.53
N GLN A 202 -0.80 -5.90 -23.52
CA GLN A 202 -1.62 -6.55 -24.55
C GLN A 202 -2.82 -7.24 -23.89
N TRP A 203 -3.95 -6.52 -23.83
CA TRP A 203 -5.16 -7.00 -23.15
C TRP A 203 -5.66 -8.36 -23.66
N HIS A 204 -5.72 -8.55 -24.97
CA HIS A 204 -6.25 -9.78 -25.57
C HIS A 204 -5.38 -11.01 -25.22
N TYR A 205 -4.10 -10.84 -25.10
CA TYR A 205 -3.15 -11.90 -24.75
C TYR A 205 -2.88 -11.97 -23.25
N LYS A 206 -3.42 -11.04 -22.46
CA LYS A 206 -3.16 -10.89 -21.01
C LYS A 206 -1.66 -10.96 -20.69
N THR A 207 -0.92 -10.14 -21.44
CA THR A 207 0.54 -10.13 -21.42
C THR A 207 1.02 -8.69 -21.20
N VAL A 208 2.04 -8.55 -20.35
CA VAL A 208 2.77 -7.30 -20.13
C VAL A 208 4.23 -7.57 -20.46
N THR A 209 4.80 -6.78 -21.37
CA THR A 209 6.21 -6.89 -21.79
C THR A 209 6.98 -5.66 -21.30
N ASP A 210 8.09 -5.89 -20.60
CA ASP A 210 9.04 -4.83 -20.25
C ASP A 210 9.90 -4.49 -21.48
N ARG A 211 9.79 -3.27 -21.96
CA ARG A 211 10.53 -2.77 -23.14
C ARG A 211 12.04 -2.64 -22.89
N LEU A 212 12.48 -2.56 -21.63
CA LEU A 212 13.89 -2.39 -21.30
C LEU A 212 14.71 -3.69 -21.45
N ASN A 213 14.12 -4.83 -21.03
CA ASN A 213 14.84 -6.10 -20.99
C ASN A 213 14.12 -7.26 -21.71
N GLY A 214 12.98 -6.99 -22.33
CA GLY A 214 12.18 -7.99 -23.04
C GLY A 214 11.51 -9.04 -22.15
N SER A 215 11.47 -8.83 -20.83
CA SER A 215 10.81 -9.75 -19.90
C SER A 215 9.30 -9.64 -20.01
N VAL A 216 8.62 -10.75 -19.79
CA VAL A 216 7.19 -10.89 -20.01
C VAL A 216 6.49 -11.41 -18.75
N LEU A 217 5.41 -10.76 -18.37
CA LEU A 217 4.43 -11.28 -17.42
C LEU A 217 3.19 -11.72 -18.18
N LYS A 218 2.81 -13.01 -18.05
CA LYS A 218 1.70 -13.59 -18.77
C LYS A 218 0.73 -14.27 -17.84
N VAL A 219 -0.56 -14.01 -18.01
CA VAL A 219 -1.62 -14.71 -17.29
C VAL A 219 -2.07 -15.93 -18.08
N VAL A 220 -2.09 -17.09 -17.40
CA VAL A 220 -2.42 -18.38 -18.01
C VAL A 220 -3.47 -19.07 -17.16
N ALA A 221 -4.54 -19.53 -17.77
CA ALA A 221 -5.46 -20.43 -17.10
C ALA A 221 -4.77 -21.78 -16.88
N ALA A 222 -4.96 -22.36 -15.70
CA ALA A 222 -4.39 -23.66 -15.34
C ALA A 222 -5.02 -24.77 -16.18
N ASP A 223 -4.37 -25.07 -17.30
CA ASP A 223 -4.62 -26.26 -18.10
C ASP A 223 -3.26 -26.94 -18.28
N SER A 224 -3.17 -28.22 -17.95
CA SER A 224 -1.93 -28.98 -18.01
C SER A 224 -1.21 -28.86 -19.36
N ALA A 225 -1.96 -28.77 -20.46
CA ALA A 225 -1.42 -28.60 -21.81
C ALA A 225 -0.77 -27.21 -22.02
N THR A 226 -1.17 -26.20 -21.27
CA THR A 226 -0.71 -24.81 -21.45
C THR A 226 0.50 -24.47 -20.60
N VAL A 227 0.73 -25.20 -19.53
CA VAL A 227 1.81 -24.93 -18.54
C VAL A 227 3.01 -25.87 -18.74
N THR A 228 2.78 -27.06 -19.28
CA THR A 228 3.83 -28.05 -19.52
C THR A 228 4.89 -27.52 -20.51
N GLY A 229 6.17 -27.63 -20.12
CA GLY A 229 7.30 -27.24 -20.97
C GLY A 229 7.70 -25.75 -20.88
N LYS A 230 7.04 -24.92 -20.08
CA LYS A 230 7.44 -23.52 -19.88
C LYS A 230 8.61 -23.42 -18.91
N LYS A 231 9.59 -22.55 -19.26
CA LYS A 231 10.76 -22.26 -18.41
C LYS A 231 10.54 -20.92 -17.71
N ALA A 232 9.52 -20.85 -16.84
CA ALA A 232 9.22 -19.62 -16.12
C ALA A 232 10.33 -19.27 -15.11
N THR A 233 10.67 -17.99 -15.05
CA THR A 233 11.58 -17.42 -14.05
C THR A 233 10.88 -17.28 -12.70
N GLY A 234 9.58 -16.97 -12.73
CA GLY A 234 8.72 -16.88 -11.57
C GLY A 234 7.30 -17.30 -11.89
N VAL A 235 6.63 -17.94 -10.94
CA VAL A 235 5.24 -18.38 -11.07
C VAL A 235 4.47 -17.84 -9.87
N PHE A 236 3.38 -17.13 -10.14
CA PHE A 236 2.43 -16.68 -9.15
C PHE A 236 1.14 -17.48 -9.30
N ILE A 237 0.63 -17.99 -8.21
CA ILE A 237 -0.60 -18.77 -8.20
C ILE A 237 -1.65 -17.96 -7.47
N ASP A 238 -2.69 -17.53 -8.20
CA ASP A 238 -3.84 -16.83 -7.63
C ASP A 238 -4.95 -17.83 -7.34
N GLU A 239 -5.70 -17.61 -6.24
CA GLU A 239 -6.82 -18.45 -5.79
C GLU A 239 -6.46 -19.95 -5.70
N LEU A 240 -5.31 -20.27 -5.11
CA LEU A 240 -4.81 -21.66 -4.99
C LEU A 240 -5.86 -22.64 -4.47
N HIS A 241 -6.74 -22.21 -3.58
CA HIS A 241 -7.80 -23.05 -3.01
C HIS A 241 -8.87 -23.49 -4.04
N GLU A 242 -9.05 -22.73 -5.13
CA GLU A 242 -9.98 -23.08 -6.21
C GLU A 242 -9.41 -24.15 -7.14
N PHE A 243 -8.08 -24.34 -7.18
CA PHE A 243 -7.46 -25.41 -7.99
C PHE A 243 -7.90 -26.79 -7.54
N GLY A 244 -8.09 -27.02 -6.24
CA GLY A 244 -8.57 -28.29 -5.72
C GLY A 244 -10.02 -28.64 -6.10
N LYS A 245 -10.79 -27.67 -6.58
CA LYS A 245 -12.18 -27.89 -7.03
C LYS A 245 -12.28 -28.18 -8.53
N SER A 246 -11.22 -27.91 -9.29
CA SER A 246 -11.18 -28.12 -10.72
C SER A 246 -10.63 -29.51 -11.05
N PRO A 247 -11.40 -30.37 -11.75
CA PRO A 247 -10.90 -31.70 -12.17
C PRO A 247 -9.66 -31.64 -13.06
N LYS A 248 -9.48 -30.51 -13.77
CA LYS A 248 -8.32 -30.28 -14.67
C LYS A 248 -7.07 -29.82 -13.94
N ALA A 249 -7.20 -29.23 -12.75
CA ALA A 249 -6.08 -28.73 -11.96
C ALA A 249 -5.53 -29.78 -10.99
N ALA A 250 -6.27 -30.86 -10.71
CA ALA A 250 -5.85 -31.92 -9.81
C ALA A 250 -4.65 -32.76 -10.33
N HIS A 251 -4.24 -32.56 -11.56
CA HIS A 251 -3.11 -33.27 -12.21
C HIS A 251 -1.89 -32.33 -12.45
N MET A 252 -1.86 -31.18 -11.84
CA MET A 252 -0.73 -30.24 -11.81
C MET A 252 0.02 -30.34 -10.48
#